data_0adb8311d0b118e1a2ae4f26af5104e1
#
_entry.id   0adb8311d0b118e1a2ae4f26af5104e1
#
_cell.length_a   1.000
_cell.length_b   1.000
_cell.length_c   1.000
_cell.angle_alpha   90.00
_cell.angle_beta   90.00
_cell.angle_gamma   90.00
#
_symmetry.space_group_name_H-M   'P 1'
#
loop_
_entity.id
_entity.type
_entity.pdbx_description
1 polymer ?
#
loop_
_entity_poly.entity_id
_entity_poly.type
_entity_poly.pdbx_seq_one_letter_code
_entity_poly.pdbx_strand_id
1 'polypeptide(L)'
;TYRPGELVRKSRDEYCTKSHSSLRITPSKNLFHWCSQSKGGRGALDYLLTVEGMDFRSAVRLLNEMELVPFQQARAATVESVRTHDFTLPRSDKNAQAATAYLMHRGISPKVLRYCISSGILYQTRGNYRNCVFVGKDEHGVARCAFQRGCQGTFRGDVSGSQKQYGFLISAEDPECDTVEIYEAPIDAMSGATIRQYKHDRPWRSVHYLALGGLNHQPIDYFLAHHPAVKTAVLCFD
;
A
#
# COMPACT_ATOMS: atom_id res chain seq x y z
N THR A 1 -4.98 21.37 -19.23
CA THR A 1 -3.54 21.08 -19.54
C THR A 1 -2.70 22.31 -19.21
N TYR A 2 -1.59 22.11 -18.50
CA TYR A 2 -0.66 23.18 -18.09
C TYR A 2 -0.13 23.99 -19.28
N ARG A 3 0.13 23.34 -20.42
CA ARG A 3 0.53 24.00 -21.69
C ARG A 3 -0.37 23.50 -22.82
N PRO A 4 -1.52 24.16 -23.04
CA PRO A 4 -2.39 23.82 -24.16
C PRO A 4 -1.65 24.04 -25.47
N GLY A 5 -1.74 23.08 -26.39
CA GLY A 5 -1.07 23.15 -27.71
C GLY A 5 0.33 22.51 -27.75
N GLU A 6 0.94 22.13 -26.64
CA GLU A 6 2.20 21.39 -26.62
C GLU A 6 2.02 19.89 -26.92
N LEU A 7 0.83 19.33 -26.64
CA LEU A 7 0.58 17.91 -26.83
C LEU A 7 0.32 17.54 -28.27
N VAL A 8 1.04 16.52 -28.75
CA VAL A 8 0.86 15.90 -30.07
C VAL A 8 0.44 14.46 -29.84
N ARG A 9 -0.71 14.09 -30.39
CA ARG A 9 -1.24 12.73 -30.30
C ARG A 9 -0.41 11.77 -31.16
N LYS A 10 0.05 10.66 -30.59
CA LYS A 10 0.79 9.60 -31.28
C LYS A 10 -0.06 8.34 -31.54
N SER A 11 -0.93 8.00 -30.60
CA SER A 11 -1.86 6.89 -30.74
C SER A 11 -3.18 7.17 -29.99
N ARG A 12 -4.05 6.17 -29.82
CA ARG A 12 -5.34 6.32 -29.14
C ARG A 12 -5.23 6.91 -27.75
N ASP A 13 -4.17 6.54 -27.00
CA ASP A 13 -3.97 6.93 -25.60
C ASP A 13 -2.52 7.35 -25.30
N GLU A 14 -1.76 7.71 -26.33
CA GLU A 14 -0.37 8.14 -26.18
C GLU A 14 -0.16 9.50 -26.85
N TYR A 15 0.48 10.40 -26.11
CA TYR A 15 0.85 11.72 -26.53
C TYR A 15 2.34 11.95 -26.35
N CYS A 16 2.90 12.89 -27.09
CA CYS A 16 4.23 13.46 -26.81
C CYS A 16 4.12 14.98 -26.77
N THR A 17 5.16 15.67 -26.31
CA THR A 17 5.22 17.13 -26.41
C THR A 17 5.92 17.55 -27.71
N LYS A 18 5.58 18.75 -28.23
CA LYS A 18 6.26 19.33 -29.40
C LYS A 18 7.74 19.59 -29.10
N SER A 19 8.02 20.09 -27.90
CA SER A 19 9.37 20.41 -27.44
C SER A 19 10.22 19.14 -27.19
N HIS A 20 9.61 18.02 -26.79
CA HIS A 20 10.30 16.77 -26.46
C HIS A 20 9.56 15.57 -27.04
N SER A 21 9.87 15.22 -28.29
CA SER A 21 9.22 14.09 -28.99
C SER A 21 9.44 12.72 -28.34
N SER A 22 10.47 12.58 -27.50
CA SER A 22 10.77 11.38 -26.71
C SER A 22 10.04 11.31 -25.37
N LEU A 23 9.35 12.37 -24.96
CA LEU A 23 8.52 12.41 -23.77
C LEU A 23 7.13 11.85 -24.10
N ARG A 24 6.84 10.66 -23.58
CA ARG A 24 5.57 9.95 -23.78
C ARG A 24 4.65 10.17 -22.60
N ILE A 25 3.39 10.49 -22.87
CA ILE A 25 2.35 10.70 -21.87
C ILE A 25 1.19 9.77 -22.18
N THR A 26 0.77 9.01 -21.20
CA THR A 26 -0.36 8.07 -21.30
C THR A 26 -1.46 8.49 -20.30
N PRO A 27 -2.43 9.32 -20.71
CA PRO A 27 -3.41 9.91 -19.82
C PRO A 27 -4.26 8.89 -19.05
N SER A 28 -4.72 7.81 -19.71
CA SER A 28 -5.55 6.77 -19.07
C SER A 28 -4.86 6.10 -17.88
N LYS A 29 -3.52 6.03 -17.91
CA LYS A 29 -2.70 5.44 -16.86
C LYS A 29 -2.13 6.47 -15.89
N ASN A 30 -2.34 7.77 -16.19
CA ASN A 30 -1.73 8.89 -15.47
C ASN A 30 -0.20 8.77 -15.38
N LEU A 31 0.44 8.35 -16.49
CA LEU A 31 1.87 8.09 -16.57
C LEU A 31 2.54 8.95 -17.62
N PHE A 32 3.80 9.32 -17.36
CA PHE A 32 4.71 9.82 -18.38
C PHE A 32 6.06 9.09 -18.32
N HIS A 33 6.73 9.02 -19.47
CA HIS A 33 8.08 8.48 -19.60
C HIS A 33 8.89 9.27 -20.61
N TRP A 34 10.02 9.79 -20.17
CA TRP A 34 10.96 10.56 -21.02
C TRP A 34 12.08 9.64 -21.48
N CYS A 35 11.89 9.01 -22.65
CA CYS A 35 12.76 7.95 -23.13
C CYS A 35 14.24 8.39 -23.25
N SER A 36 14.52 9.58 -23.76
CA SER A 36 15.89 10.07 -23.94
C SER A 36 16.63 10.39 -22.64
N GLN A 37 15.90 10.57 -21.53
CA GLN A 37 16.48 10.88 -20.22
C GLN A 37 16.31 9.76 -19.20
N SER A 38 15.68 8.63 -19.60
CA SER A 38 15.38 7.49 -18.72
C SER A 38 14.63 7.92 -17.44
N LYS A 39 13.79 8.95 -17.52
CA LYS A 39 12.99 9.50 -16.43
C LYS A 39 11.52 9.21 -16.68
N GLY A 40 10.76 9.02 -15.62
CA GLY A 40 9.32 8.86 -15.71
C GLY A 40 8.67 9.08 -14.37
N GLY A 41 7.33 9.17 -14.35
CA GLY A 41 6.59 9.41 -13.14
C GLY A 41 5.09 9.26 -13.35
N ARG A 42 4.34 9.51 -12.28
CA ARG A 42 2.90 9.40 -12.27
C ARG A 42 2.26 10.70 -11.83
N GLY A 43 1.31 11.19 -12.63
CA GLY A 43 0.52 12.36 -12.30
C GLY A 43 1.20 13.69 -12.60
N ALA A 44 0.43 14.76 -12.35
CA ALA A 44 0.86 16.12 -12.70
C ALA A 44 1.99 16.62 -11.80
N LEU A 45 2.00 16.25 -10.52
CA LEU A 45 3.04 16.69 -9.59
C LEU A 45 4.40 16.12 -10.00
N ASP A 46 4.51 14.81 -10.22
CA ASP A 46 5.77 14.18 -10.67
C ASP A 46 6.24 14.79 -12.01
N TYR A 47 5.30 15.12 -12.91
CA TYR A 47 5.62 15.79 -14.16
C TYR A 47 6.27 17.15 -13.94
N LEU A 48 5.68 17.99 -13.10
CA LEU A 48 6.21 19.32 -12.80
C LEU A 48 7.59 19.27 -12.12
N LEU A 49 7.80 18.32 -11.23
CA LEU A 49 9.09 18.11 -10.56
C LEU A 49 10.16 17.57 -11.52
N THR A 50 9.80 16.56 -12.33
CA THR A 50 10.77 15.78 -13.11
C THR A 50 11.06 16.37 -14.46
N VAL A 51 10.03 16.88 -15.15
CA VAL A 51 10.12 17.40 -16.55
C VAL A 51 10.33 18.90 -16.56
N GLU A 52 9.58 19.64 -15.74
CA GLU A 52 9.68 21.11 -15.67
C GLU A 52 10.74 21.58 -14.66
N GLY A 53 11.29 20.68 -13.85
CA GLY A 53 12.34 21.00 -12.87
C GLY A 53 11.89 21.93 -11.75
N MET A 54 10.58 22.00 -11.47
CA MET A 54 10.04 22.87 -10.43
C MET A 54 10.35 22.32 -9.04
N ASP A 55 10.54 23.22 -8.07
CA ASP A 55 10.54 22.83 -6.67
C ASP A 55 9.14 22.40 -6.20
N PHE A 56 9.08 21.58 -5.15
CA PHE A 56 7.83 20.97 -4.66
C PHE A 56 6.77 22.03 -4.29
N ARG A 57 7.16 23.12 -3.60
CA ARG A 57 6.20 24.14 -3.16
C ARG A 57 5.59 24.90 -4.32
N SER A 58 6.41 25.26 -5.31
CA SER A 58 5.96 25.94 -6.53
C SER A 58 5.05 25.03 -7.37
N ALA A 59 5.40 23.74 -7.49
CA ALA A 59 4.57 22.78 -8.21
C ALA A 59 3.20 22.59 -7.55
N VAL A 60 3.14 22.46 -6.23
CA VAL A 60 1.88 22.34 -5.49
C VAL A 60 1.04 23.63 -5.60
N ARG A 61 1.67 24.80 -5.47
CA ARG A 61 0.97 26.09 -5.64
C ARG A 61 0.36 26.19 -7.03
N LEU A 62 1.12 25.89 -8.06
CA LEU A 62 0.64 25.91 -9.45
C LEU A 62 -0.56 24.98 -9.65
N LEU A 63 -0.52 23.77 -9.11
CA LEU A 63 -1.62 22.81 -9.22
C LEU A 63 -2.87 23.26 -8.47
N ASN A 64 -2.73 23.96 -7.34
CA ASN A 64 -3.84 24.52 -6.59
C ASN A 64 -4.46 25.77 -7.25
N GLU A 65 -3.64 26.57 -7.94
CA GLU A 65 -4.09 27.76 -8.67
C GLU A 65 -4.73 27.42 -10.03
N MET A 66 -4.40 26.25 -10.59
CA MET A 66 -5.10 25.75 -11.76
C MET A 66 -6.53 25.39 -11.36
N GLU A 67 -7.52 26.15 -11.84
CA GLU A 67 -8.91 25.68 -11.80
C GLU A 67 -8.95 24.29 -12.46
N LEU A 68 -9.08 23.28 -11.63
CA LEU A 68 -9.33 21.92 -12.08
C LEU A 68 -10.72 21.96 -12.73
N VAL A 69 -10.76 22.18 -14.05
CA VAL A 69 -11.98 21.90 -14.82
C VAL A 69 -12.38 20.49 -14.42
N PRO A 70 -13.56 20.31 -13.81
CA PRO A 70 -13.95 18.99 -13.34
C PRO A 70 -13.84 18.02 -14.49
N PHE A 71 -13.12 16.93 -14.27
CA PHE A 71 -12.89 15.86 -15.26
C PHE A 71 -14.20 15.09 -15.59
N GLN A 72 -15.34 15.78 -15.53
CA GLN A 72 -16.67 15.24 -15.76
C GLN A 72 -17.00 15.05 -17.24
N GLN A 73 -16.32 15.73 -18.15
CA GLN A 73 -16.62 15.60 -19.59
C GLN A 73 -15.83 14.51 -20.31
N ALA A 74 -14.76 13.95 -19.69
CA ALA A 74 -14.06 12.80 -20.26
C ALA A 74 -14.64 11.46 -19.79
N ARG A 75 -15.59 11.46 -18.86
CA ARG A 75 -16.23 10.27 -18.32
C ARG A 75 -17.48 9.80 -19.09
N ALA A 76 -17.90 10.53 -20.12
CA ALA A 76 -19.03 10.09 -20.97
C ALA A 76 -18.63 9.05 -22.04
N ALA A 77 -17.34 8.74 -22.18
CA ALA A 77 -16.89 7.62 -23.00
C ALA A 77 -16.20 6.60 -22.11
N THR A 78 -16.90 5.52 -21.86
CA THR A 78 -16.52 4.34 -21.07
C THR A 78 -16.43 4.58 -19.56
N VAL A 79 -17.58 4.54 -18.90
CA VAL A 79 -17.67 3.75 -17.67
C VAL A 79 -17.37 2.30 -18.10
N GLU A 80 -16.10 1.97 -18.31
CA GLU A 80 -15.69 0.61 -18.00
C GLU A 80 -16.03 0.47 -16.52
N SER A 81 -17.06 -0.33 -16.25
CA SER A 81 -17.37 -0.80 -14.92
C SER A 81 -16.02 -1.04 -14.24
N VAL A 82 -15.77 -0.34 -13.15
CA VAL A 82 -14.77 -0.79 -12.18
C VAL A 82 -15.17 -2.23 -11.95
N ARG A 83 -14.46 -3.15 -12.61
CA ARG A 83 -14.62 -4.57 -12.32
C ARG A 83 -14.21 -4.65 -10.86
N THR A 84 -15.19 -4.64 -9.99
CA THR A 84 -15.03 -5.06 -8.61
C THR A 84 -14.55 -6.50 -8.73
N HIS A 85 -13.25 -6.69 -8.80
CA HIS A 85 -12.68 -8.01 -8.69
C HIS A 85 -13.08 -8.49 -7.31
N ASP A 86 -13.88 -9.55 -7.26
CA ASP A 86 -14.20 -10.20 -6.01
C ASP A 86 -12.89 -10.52 -5.29
N PHE A 87 -12.81 -10.07 -4.04
CA PHE A 87 -11.61 -10.32 -3.25
C PHE A 87 -11.45 -11.83 -3.03
N THR A 88 -10.35 -12.36 -3.52
CA THR A 88 -10.02 -13.78 -3.33
C THR A 88 -8.57 -13.90 -2.88
N LEU A 89 -8.36 -14.55 -1.75
CA LEU A 89 -7.03 -14.81 -1.24
C LEU A 89 -6.22 -15.68 -2.21
N PRO A 90 -4.95 -15.37 -2.45
CA PRO A 90 -4.04 -16.25 -3.18
C PRO A 90 -3.96 -17.64 -2.52
N ARG A 91 -3.86 -18.67 -3.35
CA ARG A 91 -3.77 -20.05 -2.85
C ARG A 91 -2.58 -20.22 -1.91
N SER A 92 -2.85 -20.75 -0.71
CA SER A 92 -1.81 -21.01 0.28
C SER A 92 -0.97 -22.25 -0.10
N ASP A 93 0.30 -22.22 0.27
CA ASP A 93 1.16 -23.41 0.27
C ASP A 93 0.84 -24.29 1.52
N LYS A 94 1.28 -25.54 1.48
CA LYS A 94 1.15 -26.48 2.61
C LYS A 94 2.03 -26.08 3.81
N ASN A 95 3.07 -25.31 3.60
CA ASN A 95 3.98 -24.80 4.61
C ASN A 95 4.35 -23.35 4.36
N ALA A 96 4.98 -22.69 5.32
CA ALA A 96 5.42 -21.29 5.24
C ALA A 96 6.95 -21.15 5.32
N GLN A 97 7.71 -22.15 4.88
CA GLN A 97 9.17 -22.17 5.07
C GLN A 97 9.90 -21.00 4.42
N ALA A 98 9.59 -20.66 3.15
CA ALA A 98 10.25 -19.55 2.46
C ALA A 98 9.85 -18.20 3.06
N ALA A 99 8.58 -18.03 3.42
CA ALA A 99 8.10 -16.82 4.12
C ALA A 99 8.77 -16.67 5.48
N THR A 100 8.86 -17.76 6.25
CA THR A 100 9.53 -17.77 7.55
C THR A 100 11.01 -17.42 7.42
N ALA A 101 11.74 -18.07 6.49
CA ALA A 101 13.16 -17.80 6.27
C ALA A 101 13.38 -16.34 5.85
N TYR A 102 12.58 -15.83 4.93
CA TYR A 102 12.64 -14.44 4.48
C TYR A 102 12.42 -13.46 5.64
N LEU A 103 11.35 -13.64 6.43
CA LEU A 103 11.01 -12.73 7.52
C LEU A 103 11.99 -12.83 8.69
N MET A 104 12.53 -14.01 8.99
CA MET A 104 13.61 -14.18 9.96
C MET A 104 14.89 -13.45 9.51
N HIS A 105 15.22 -13.54 8.22
CA HIS A 105 16.34 -12.78 7.65
C HIS A 105 16.13 -11.26 7.77
N ARG A 106 14.87 -10.80 7.76
CA ARG A 106 14.47 -9.41 8.03
C ARG A 106 14.45 -9.05 9.52
N GLY A 107 14.85 -9.96 10.40
CA GLY A 107 14.92 -9.73 11.85
C GLY A 107 13.63 -10.01 12.62
N ILE A 108 12.58 -10.54 11.98
CA ILE A 108 11.34 -10.88 12.68
C ILE A 108 11.54 -12.12 13.57
N SER A 109 11.13 -12.03 14.83
CA SER A 109 11.33 -13.11 15.79
C SER A 109 10.49 -14.35 15.47
N PRO A 110 11.00 -15.56 15.76
CA PRO A 110 10.25 -16.80 15.58
C PRO A 110 8.92 -16.84 16.36
N LYS A 111 8.83 -16.14 17.49
CA LYS A 111 7.62 -16.09 18.32
C LYS A 111 6.53 -15.29 17.65
N VAL A 112 6.85 -14.11 17.09
CA VAL A 112 5.93 -13.27 16.32
C VAL A 112 5.48 -14.01 15.06
N LEU A 113 6.40 -14.64 14.34
CA LEU A 113 6.09 -15.42 13.13
C LEU A 113 5.12 -16.56 13.41
N ARG A 114 5.38 -17.38 14.43
CA ARG A 114 4.50 -18.48 14.81
C ARG A 114 3.09 -17.99 15.13
N TYR A 115 2.98 -16.90 15.87
CA TYR A 115 1.67 -16.30 16.17
C TYR A 115 0.95 -15.88 14.89
N CYS A 116 1.57 -15.10 14.01
CA CYS A 116 0.94 -14.61 12.78
C CYS A 116 0.51 -15.76 11.86
N ILE A 117 1.30 -16.84 11.78
CA ILE A 117 0.97 -18.03 10.98
C ILE A 117 -0.17 -18.80 11.63
N SER A 118 -0.12 -19.08 12.92
CA SER A 118 -1.17 -19.83 13.63
C SER A 118 -2.51 -19.10 13.71
N SER A 119 -2.48 -17.76 13.75
CA SER A 119 -3.68 -16.91 13.71
C SER A 119 -4.25 -16.76 12.30
N GLY A 120 -3.57 -17.29 11.28
CA GLY A 120 -4.00 -17.22 9.90
C GLY A 120 -4.01 -15.79 9.33
N ILE A 121 -3.15 -14.90 9.88
CA ILE A 121 -2.94 -13.55 9.36
C ILE A 121 -1.67 -13.45 8.51
N LEU A 122 -0.87 -14.51 8.48
CA LEU A 122 0.31 -14.64 7.64
C LEU A 122 0.38 -16.04 7.05
N TYR A 123 0.58 -16.14 5.75
CA TYR A 123 0.87 -17.41 5.10
C TYR A 123 1.76 -17.21 3.87
N GLN A 124 2.18 -18.29 3.21
CA GLN A 124 2.97 -18.32 1.99
C GLN A 124 2.11 -18.73 0.81
N THR A 125 2.26 -18.08 -0.34
CA THR A 125 1.61 -18.53 -1.58
C THR A 125 2.23 -19.81 -2.11
N ARG A 126 1.38 -20.65 -2.71
CA ARG A 126 1.81 -21.81 -3.49
C ARG A 126 2.38 -21.38 -4.85
N GLY A 127 3.40 -22.08 -5.34
CA GLY A 127 3.94 -21.92 -6.69
C GLY A 127 5.42 -21.58 -6.72
N ASN A 128 5.94 -21.28 -7.91
CA ASN A 128 7.36 -21.00 -8.12
C ASN A 128 7.79 -19.64 -7.51
N TYR A 129 6.88 -18.65 -7.55
CA TYR A 129 7.08 -17.35 -6.91
C TYR A 129 6.37 -17.35 -5.56
N ARG A 130 7.12 -17.63 -4.50
CA ARG A 130 6.58 -17.66 -3.12
C ARG A 130 6.52 -16.25 -2.57
N ASN A 131 5.33 -15.86 -2.12
CA ASN A 131 5.11 -14.56 -1.48
C ASN A 131 4.62 -14.76 -0.05
N CYS A 132 5.06 -13.90 0.87
CA CYS A 132 4.36 -13.68 2.12
C CYS A 132 3.02 -13.00 1.79
N VAL A 133 1.95 -13.49 2.38
CA VAL A 133 0.61 -12.87 2.32
C VAL A 133 0.21 -12.47 3.73
N PHE A 134 0.00 -11.18 3.92
CA PHE A 134 -0.44 -10.58 5.18
C PHE A 134 -1.92 -10.25 5.04
N VAL A 135 -2.75 -10.80 5.91
CA VAL A 135 -4.22 -10.78 5.78
C VAL A 135 -4.83 -9.78 6.74
N GLY A 136 -5.62 -8.85 6.23
CA GLY A 136 -6.54 -8.00 6.98
C GLY A 136 -7.90 -8.68 7.06
N LYS A 137 -8.45 -8.78 8.27
CA LYS A 137 -9.72 -9.45 8.57
C LYS A 137 -10.73 -8.45 9.11
N ASP A 138 -12.02 -8.74 8.92
CA ASP A 138 -13.09 -8.04 9.60
C ASP A 138 -13.31 -8.55 11.05
N GLU A 139 -14.26 -7.99 11.76
CA GLU A 139 -14.65 -8.34 13.13
C GLU A 139 -15.15 -9.77 13.29
N HIS A 140 -15.57 -10.40 12.19
CA HIS A 140 -15.99 -11.81 12.15
C HIS A 140 -14.86 -12.76 11.77
N GLY A 141 -13.62 -12.24 11.60
CA GLY A 141 -12.46 -13.01 11.22
C GLY A 141 -12.40 -13.37 9.72
N VAL A 142 -13.28 -12.80 8.91
CA VAL A 142 -13.30 -13.02 7.46
C VAL A 142 -12.24 -12.14 6.79
N ALA A 143 -11.43 -12.73 5.93
CA ALA A 143 -10.42 -12.00 5.17
C ALA A 143 -11.07 -11.03 4.18
N ARG A 144 -10.67 -9.75 4.22
CA ARG A 144 -11.20 -8.66 3.39
C ARG A 144 -10.11 -7.90 2.63
N CYS A 145 -8.88 -8.01 3.09
CA CYS A 145 -7.73 -7.37 2.49
C CYS A 145 -6.52 -8.29 2.58
N ALA A 146 -5.59 -8.19 1.66
CA ALA A 146 -4.31 -8.85 1.79
C ALA A 146 -3.20 -8.11 1.06
N PHE A 147 -2.03 -8.08 1.69
CA PHE A 147 -0.81 -7.50 1.17
C PHE A 147 0.17 -8.62 0.82
N GLN A 148 0.93 -8.45 -0.24
CA GLN A 148 1.91 -9.44 -0.68
C GLN A 148 3.32 -8.88 -0.69
N ARG A 149 4.27 -9.70 -0.26
CA ARG A 149 5.71 -9.44 -0.38
C ARG A 149 6.42 -10.68 -0.90
N GLY A 150 7.14 -10.55 -2.00
CA GLY A 150 7.96 -11.63 -2.53
C GLY A 150 9.00 -12.09 -1.53
N CYS A 151 9.10 -13.40 -1.32
CA CYS A 151 10.19 -13.99 -0.52
C CYS A 151 11.54 -13.87 -1.26
N GLN A 152 11.49 -13.66 -2.57
CA GLN A 152 12.63 -13.40 -3.44
C GLN A 152 12.34 -12.16 -4.30
N GLY A 153 13.37 -11.39 -4.60
CA GLY A 153 13.23 -10.18 -5.42
C GLY A 153 12.49 -9.02 -4.73
N THR A 154 11.94 -8.12 -5.53
CA THR A 154 11.39 -6.83 -5.06
C THR A 154 9.86 -6.76 -5.11
N PHE A 155 9.18 -7.84 -5.45
CA PHE A 155 7.72 -7.85 -5.60
C PHE A 155 7.02 -7.40 -4.31
N ARG A 156 6.10 -6.45 -4.46
CA ARG A 156 5.18 -5.96 -3.42
C ARG A 156 3.88 -5.52 -4.08
N GLY A 157 2.77 -5.70 -3.42
CA GLY A 157 1.47 -5.25 -3.92
C GLY A 157 0.33 -5.74 -3.07
N ASP A 158 -0.85 -5.23 -3.36
CA ASP A 158 -2.08 -5.68 -2.75
C ASP A 158 -2.74 -6.76 -3.60
N VAL A 159 -3.50 -7.62 -2.94
CA VAL A 159 -4.36 -8.58 -3.65
C VAL A 159 -5.53 -7.81 -4.28
N SER A 160 -5.83 -8.10 -5.54
CA SER A 160 -6.95 -7.46 -6.24
C SER A 160 -8.27 -7.65 -5.49
N GLY A 161 -9.10 -6.60 -5.44
CA GLY A 161 -10.36 -6.61 -4.70
C GLY A 161 -10.20 -6.38 -3.18
N SER A 162 -8.99 -6.15 -2.67
CA SER A 162 -8.76 -5.81 -1.25
C SER A 162 -9.52 -4.55 -0.86
N GLN A 163 -10.27 -4.64 0.24
CA GLN A 163 -10.99 -3.52 0.84
C GLN A 163 -10.06 -2.76 1.79
N LYS A 164 -9.82 -1.49 1.48
CA LYS A 164 -8.73 -0.70 2.09
C LYS A 164 -8.95 -0.32 3.55
N GLN A 165 -10.16 -0.45 4.08
CA GLN A 165 -10.45 -0.23 5.50
C GLN A 165 -9.93 -1.34 6.42
N TYR A 166 -9.55 -2.50 5.88
CA TYR A 166 -9.05 -3.62 6.69
C TYR A 166 -7.53 -3.67 6.63
N GLY A 167 -6.88 -3.21 7.70
CA GLY A 167 -5.44 -3.29 7.87
C GLY A 167 -4.96 -4.67 8.31
N PHE A 168 -3.64 -4.87 8.27
CA PHE A 168 -3.04 -6.04 8.92
C PHE A 168 -2.94 -5.77 10.42
N LEU A 169 -3.58 -6.59 11.24
CA LEU A 169 -3.67 -6.40 12.68
C LEU A 169 -3.06 -7.58 13.44
N ILE A 170 -2.13 -7.28 14.33
CA ILE A 170 -1.73 -8.15 15.44
C ILE A 170 -2.42 -7.63 16.69
N SER A 171 -3.45 -8.33 17.15
CA SER A 171 -4.22 -7.93 18.33
C SER A 171 -3.43 -8.08 19.62
N ALA A 172 -3.65 -7.17 20.56
CA ALA A 172 -3.22 -7.32 21.93
C ALA A 172 -3.75 -8.63 22.53
N GLU A 173 -3.17 -9.08 23.63
CA GLU A 173 -3.65 -10.25 24.37
C GLU A 173 -4.87 -9.89 25.23
N ASP A 174 -4.85 -8.70 25.78
CA ASP A 174 -5.96 -8.13 26.54
C ASP A 174 -6.95 -7.43 25.58
N PRO A 175 -8.22 -7.83 25.52
CA PRO A 175 -9.24 -7.17 24.73
C PRO A 175 -9.49 -5.69 25.13
N GLU A 176 -9.25 -5.35 26.41
CA GLU A 176 -9.40 -3.99 26.96
C GLU A 176 -8.12 -3.14 26.82
N CYS A 177 -7.18 -3.58 25.99
CA CYS A 177 -5.96 -2.82 25.72
C CYS A 177 -6.27 -1.44 25.17
N ASP A 178 -5.71 -0.40 25.79
CA ASP A 178 -5.96 0.99 25.49
C ASP A 178 -5.00 1.60 24.46
N THR A 179 -4.06 0.83 23.93
CA THR A 179 -2.97 1.34 23.10
C THR A 179 -2.83 0.57 21.77
N VAL A 180 -2.69 1.32 20.67
CA VAL A 180 -2.35 0.80 19.35
C VAL A 180 -1.11 1.48 18.79
N GLU A 181 -0.19 0.70 18.25
CA GLU A 181 0.93 1.15 17.44
C GLU A 181 0.57 1.02 15.97
N ILE A 182 0.73 2.10 15.20
CA ILE A 182 0.30 2.21 13.80
C ILE A 182 1.53 2.27 12.90
N TYR A 183 1.58 1.40 11.89
CA TYR A 183 2.69 1.20 10.97
C TYR A 183 2.24 1.36 9.51
N GLU A 184 3.16 1.70 8.62
CA GLU A 184 2.86 1.76 7.19
C GLU A 184 2.64 0.36 6.59
N ALA A 185 3.53 -0.60 6.87
CA ALA A 185 3.49 -1.92 6.28
C ALA A 185 3.47 -3.07 7.31
N PRO A 186 2.92 -4.25 6.95
CA PRO A 186 2.82 -5.41 7.84
C PRO A 186 4.17 -5.87 8.44
N ILE A 187 5.27 -5.78 7.67
CA ILE A 187 6.60 -6.16 8.16
C ILE A 187 7.05 -5.20 9.26
N ASP A 188 6.71 -3.92 9.16
CA ASP A 188 7.09 -2.92 10.17
C ASP A 188 6.32 -3.16 11.47
N ALA A 189 5.03 -3.48 11.39
CA ALA A 189 4.24 -3.90 12.56
C ALA A 189 4.83 -5.15 13.25
N MET A 190 5.25 -6.15 12.46
CA MET A 190 5.93 -7.34 12.98
C MET A 190 7.31 -7.00 13.57
N SER A 191 8.01 -6.02 13.01
CA SER A 191 9.28 -5.52 13.56
C SER A 191 9.07 -4.83 14.90
N GLY A 192 8.05 -3.97 15.03
CA GLY A 192 7.67 -3.34 16.30
C GLY A 192 7.36 -4.39 17.38
N ALA A 193 6.55 -5.39 17.04
CA ALA A 193 6.23 -6.51 17.92
C ALA A 193 7.50 -7.29 18.34
N THR A 194 8.44 -7.47 17.42
CA THR A 194 9.73 -8.14 17.68
C THR A 194 10.61 -7.31 18.61
N ILE A 195 10.71 -6.01 18.34
CA ILE A 195 11.49 -5.08 19.18
C ILE A 195 10.94 -5.07 20.62
N ARG A 196 9.61 -5.02 20.77
CA ARG A 196 8.96 -5.06 22.07
C ARG A 196 9.25 -6.37 22.78
N GLN A 197 9.22 -7.51 22.08
CA GLN A 197 9.56 -8.82 22.65
C GLN A 197 10.97 -8.86 23.27
N TYR A 198 11.96 -8.22 22.63
CA TYR A 198 13.35 -8.29 23.06
C TYR A 198 13.79 -7.16 24.02
N LYS A 199 13.09 -6.03 24.00
CA LYS A 199 13.54 -4.83 24.74
C LYS A 199 12.72 -4.52 25.99
N HIS A 200 11.54 -5.15 26.18
CA HIS A 200 10.63 -4.75 27.24
C HIS A 200 10.29 -5.90 28.19
N ASP A 201 10.15 -5.55 29.46
CA ASP A 201 9.70 -6.47 30.52
C ASP A 201 8.21 -6.84 30.43
N ARG A 202 7.48 -6.18 29.50
CA ARG A 202 6.05 -6.45 29.26
C ARG A 202 5.87 -7.46 28.14
N PRO A 203 4.74 -8.22 28.17
CA PRO A 203 4.39 -9.10 27.07
C PRO A 203 4.37 -8.36 25.73
N TRP A 204 4.95 -8.94 24.69
CA TRP A 204 5.03 -8.27 23.38
C TRP A 204 3.65 -7.97 22.76
N ARG A 205 2.60 -8.69 23.16
CA ARG A 205 1.20 -8.41 22.81
C ARG A 205 0.47 -7.57 23.85
N SER A 206 1.17 -6.71 24.58
CA SER A 206 0.56 -5.75 25.52
C SER A 206 -0.04 -4.52 24.80
N VAL A 207 0.09 -4.41 23.48
CA VAL A 207 -0.51 -3.39 22.62
C VAL A 207 -0.98 -4.02 21.32
N HIS A 208 -1.89 -3.33 20.62
CA HIS A 208 -2.23 -3.67 19.25
C HIS A 208 -1.18 -3.14 18.27
N TYR A 209 -0.93 -3.88 17.17
CA TYR A 209 -0.06 -3.44 16.07
C TYR A 209 -0.88 -3.44 14.79
N LEU A 210 -1.16 -2.25 14.26
CA LEU A 210 -1.96 -2.06 13.05
C LEU A 210 -1.08 -1.58 11.92
N ALA A 211 -1.03 -2.32 10.80
CA ALA A 211 -0.40 -1.84 9.57
C ALA A 211 -1.45 -1.44 8.54
N LEU A 212 -1.27 -0.25 7.96
CA LEU A 212 -2.23 0.39 7.06
C LEU A 212 -2.16 -0.14 5.61
N GLY A 213 -1.00 -0.68 5.20
CA GLY A 213 -0.73 -1.05 3.81
C GLY A 213 -0.52 0.14 2.89
N GLY A 214 0.14 1.17 3.39
CA GLY A 214 0.38 2.48 2.80
C GLY A 214 -0.21 3.59 3.67
N LEU A 215 0.02 4.85 3.31
CA LEU A 215 -0.49 5.99 4.07
C LEU A 215 -1.99 6.21 3.77
N ASN A 216 -2.85 5.44 4.42
CA ASN A 216 -4.30 5.48 4.30
C ASN A 216 -4.94 5.45 5.69
N HIS A 217 -5.86 6.39 5.96
CA HIS A 217 -6.53 6.50 7.27
C HIS A 217 -7.64 5.46 7.50
N GLN A 218 -8.23 4.89 6.44
CA GLN A 218 -9.39 4.00 6.55
C GLN A 218 -9.21 2.82 7.53
N PRO A 219 -8.04 2.14 7.60
CA PRO A 219 -7.83 1.10 8.60
C PRO A 219 -7.82 1.61 10.04
N ILE A 220 -7.41 2.86 10.27
CA ILE A 220 -7.43 3.48 11.60
C ILE A 220 -8.88 3.72 12.01
N ASP A 221 -9.67 4.33 11.13
CA ASP A 221 -11.08 4.63 11.40
C ASP A 221 -11.87 3.36 11.70
N TYR A 222 -11.67 2.32 10.87
CA TYR A 222 -12.31 1.03 11.08
C TYR A 222 -11.87 0.39 12.40
N PHE A 223 -10.56 0.36 12.68
CA PHE A 223 -10.01 -0.22 13.90
C PHE A 223 -10.58 0.45 15.17
N LEU A 224 -10.56 1.80 15.23
CA LEU A 224 -11.05 2.55 16.37
C LEU A 224 -12.55 2.37 16.59
N ALA A 225 -13.33 2.24 15.52
CA ALA A 225 -14.77 1.97 15.62
C ALA A 225 -15.07 0.60 16.28
N HIS A 226 -14.16 -0.38 16.17
CA HIS A 226 -14.33 -1.72 16.71
C HIS A 226 -13.50 -2.01 17.99
N HIS A 227 -12.68 -1.04 18.42
CA HIS A 227 -11.86 -1.12 19.64
C HIS A 227 -12.06 0.12 20.53
N PRO A 228 -13.25 0.28 21.15
CA PRO A 228 -13.59 1.48 21.92
C PRO A 228 -12.74 1.66 23.19
N ALA A 229 -12.07 0.62 23.67
CA ALA A 229 -11.13 0.70 24.79
C ALA A 229 -9.84 1.48 24.44
N VAL A 230 -9.51 1.60 23.15
CA VAL A 230 -8.27 2.26 22.70
C VAL A 230 -8.35 3.76 22.88
N LYS A 231 -7.41 4.32 23.66
CA LYS A 231 -7.27 5.74 23.97
C LYS A 231 -5.98 6.36 23.43
N THR A 232 -5.00 5.52 23.14
CA THR A 232 -3.67 5.96 22.71
C THR A 232 -3.32 5.34 21.36
N ALA A 233 -3.02 6.18 20.39
CA ALA A 233 -2.48 5.76 19.08
C ALA A 233 -1.04 6.29 18.94
N VAL A 234 -0.08 5.39 18.76
CA VAL A 234 1.32 5.71 18.55
C VAL A 234 1.65 5.54 17.07
N LEU A 235 2.02 6.62 16.40
CA LEU A 235 2.41 6.59 15.00
C LEU A 235 3.89 6.18 14.88
N CYS A 236 4.14 5.06 14.19
CA CYS A 236 5.46 4.46 13.98
C CYS A 236 5.79 4.47 12.48
N PHE A 237 5.81 5.65 11.88
CA PHE A 237 6.17 5.86 10.49
C PHE A 237 7.62 6.33 10.36
N ASP A 238 8.27 6.04 9.21
CA ASP A 238 9.60 6.53 8.85
C ASP A 238 9.58 8.00 8.41
#